data_5c779342fea4df95ace1d84e314d1193
#
_entry.id   5c779342fea4df95ace1d84e314d1193
#
_cell.length_a   1.000
_cell.length_b   1.000
_cell.length_c   1.000
_cell.angle_alpha   90.00
_cell.angle_beta   90.00
_cell.angle_gamma   90.00
#
_symmetry.space_group_name_H-M   'P 1'
#
loop_
_entity.id
_entity.type
_entity.pdbx_description
1 polymer ?
#
loop_
_entity_poly.entity_id
_entity_poly.type
_entity_poly.pdbx_seq_one_letter_code
_entity_poly.pdbx_strand_id
1 'polypeptide(L)'
;MLYSHGIGPIRNTLARKLTRIVCSKADLITVRDADSQTELLKMGLSGRNIIVPADSVLALPVADKTIGQKILQNAGIDINRPVLGISVRPWANDINCFKVIAAALKQFKSEHDAQIVLLPLQYPADLKSCAAVNSFLKDEKDIYFLDSAYNTEEFLSLIGNFKLLLGMRLHALVFAAVMKVPLLAISYDPKVDAFVNTAGGVLAGSVDDIKKEQLVNVLKAAWCKPPVVQNERMEQLRSKAQLNLERTFALLRGEE
;
A
#
# COMPACT_ATOMS: atom_id res chain seq x y z
N MET A 1 2.93 -5.29 -25.56
CA MET A 1 2.21 -5.68 -24.33
C MET A 1 2.14 -4.52 -23.35
N LEU A 2 1.03 -4.38 -22.61
CA LEU A 2 0.92 -3.55 -21.41
C LEU A 2 0.79 -4.48 -20.20
N TYR A 3 1.64 -4.29 -19.18
CA TYR A 3 1.82 -5.22 -18.07
C TYR A 3 1.27 -4.69 -16.75
N SER A 4 0.23 -5.33 -16.20
CA SER A 4 -0.35 -5.06 -14.86
C SER A 4 -0.66 -3.58 -14.58
N HIS A 5 -1.18 -2.87 -15.58
CA HIS A 5 -1.44 -1.43 -15.46
C HIS A 5 -2.75 -1.14 -14.71
N GLY A 6 -2.72 -0.14 -13.82
CA GLY A 6 -3.91 0.50 -13.31
C GLY A 6 -4.33 1.64 -14.26
N ILE A 7 -5.54 1.59 -14.80
CA ILE A 7 -6.04 2.58 -15.77
C ILE A 7 -7.28 3.27 -15.23
N GLY A 8 -7.25 4.63 -15.28
CA GLY A 8 -8.40 5.45 -15.00
C GLY A 8 -8.63 5.81 -13.53
N PRO A 9 -9.66 6.63 -13.29
CA PRO A 9 -10.53 7.26 -14.31
C PRO A 9 -9.80 8.35 -15.10
N ILE A 10 -9.85 8.26 -16.44
CA ILE A 10 -9.27 9.27 -17.35
C ILE A 10 -10.37 10.25 -17.78
N ARG A 11 -10.37 11.46 -17.22
CA ARG A 11 -11.41 12.47 -17.48
C ARG A 11 -11.15 13.31 -18.74
N ASN A 12 -9.89 13.51 -19.11
CA ASN A 12 -9.53 14.32 -20.26
C ASN A 12 -9.75 13.57 -21.58
N THR A 13 -10.49 14.18 -22.53
CA THR A 13 -10.85 13.55 -23.80
C THR A 13 -9.67 13.25 -24.69
N LEU A 14 -8.65 14.12 -24.72
CA LEU A 14 -7.43 13.90 -25.49
C LEU A 14 -6.63 12.74 -24.89
N ALA A 15 -6.48 12.69 -23.56
CA ALA A 15 -5.82 11.60 -22.88
C ALA A 15 -6.53 10.26 -23.15
N ARG A 16 -7.87 10.22 -23.16
CA ARG A 16 -8.65 9.03 -23.55
C ARG A 16 -8.34 8.58 -24.97
N LYS A 17 -8.29 9.50 -25.94
CA LYS A 17 -7.95 9.19 -27.34
C LYS A 17 -6.54 8.62 -27.46
N LEU A 18 -5.55 9.25 -26.80
CA LEU A 18 -4.17 8.78 -26.81
C LEU A 18 -4.02 7.40 -26.15
N THR A 19 -4.65 7.19 -24.99
CA THR A 19 -4.70 5.88 -24.32
C THR A 19 -5.28 4.81 -25.24
N ARG A 20 -6.42 5.10 -25.91
CA ARG A 20 -7.02 4.18 -26.88
C ARG A 20 -6.07 3.83 -28.02
N ILE A 21 -5.38 4.82 -28.61
CA ILE A 21 -4.45 4.61 -29.70
C ILE A 21 -3.29 3.72 -29.25
N VAL A 22 -2.70 3.98 -28.08
CA VAL A 22 -1.58 3.18 -27.55
C VAL A 22 -2.04 1.76 -27.24
N CYS A 23 -3.13 1.62 -26.47
CA CYS A 23 -3.68 0.32 -26.09
C CYS A 23 -4.14 -0.52 -27.30
N SER A 24 -4.64 0.13 -28.39
CA SER A 24 -5.05 -0.58 -29.59
C SER A 24 -3.90 -1.22 -30.37
N LYS A 25 -2.66 -0.85 -30.08
CA LYS A 25 -1.46 -1.43 -30.72
C LYS A 25 -0.81 -2.52 -29.87
N ALA A 26 -1.32 -2.77 -28.67
CA ALA A 26 -0.78 -3.82 -27.81
C ALA A 26 -1.40 -5.16 -28.19
N ASP A 27 -0.58 -6.20 -28.29
CA ASP A 27 -1.01 -7.58 -28.56
C ASP A 27 -1.73 -8.14 -27.32
N LEU A 28 -1.24 -7.82 -26.14
CA LEU A 28 -1.80 -8.24 -24.86
C LEU A 28 -1.82 -7.07 -23.87
N ILE A 29 -2.92 -6.94 -23.16
CA ILE A 29 -3.09 -5.95 -22.09
C ILE A 29 -3.45 -6.71 -20.81
N THR A 30 -2.60 -6.62 -19.80
CA THR A 30 -2.97 -7.04 -18.45
C THR A 30 -3.21 -5.82 -17.57
N VAL A 31 -4.33 -5.82 -16.84
CA VAL A 31 -4.68 -4.75 -15.91
C VAL A 31 -4.83 -5.31 -14.50
N ARG A 32 -4.50 -4.50 -13.51
CA ARG A 32 -4.48 -4.96 -12.11
C ARG A 32 -5.86 -5.11 -11.45
N ASP A 33 -6.91 -4.50 -12.03
CA ASP A 33 -8.25 -4.48 -11.45
C ASP A 33 -9.35 -4.38 -12.54
N ALA A 34 -10.57 -4.79 -12.17
CA ALA A 34 -11.73 -4.80 -13.06
C ALA A 34 -12.19 -3.38 -13.50
N ASP A 35 -11.93 -2.35 -12.67
CA ASP A 35 -12.25 -0.97 -13.01
C ASP A 35 -11.40 -0.50 -14.18
N SER A 36 -10.11 -0.85 -14.17
CA SER A 36 -9.18 -0.58 -15.27
C SER A 36 -9.63 -1.26 -16.58
N GLN A 37 -10.10 -2.51 -16.50
CA GLN A 37 -10.68 -3.19 -17.65
C GLN A 37 -11.93 -2.47 -18.16
N THR A 38 -12.84 -2.14 -17.25
CA THR A 38 -14.07 -1.42 -17.58
C THR A 38 -13.78 -0.08 -18.26
N GLU A 39 -12.76 0.64 -17.80
CA GLU A 39 -12.37 1.93 -18.38
C GLU A 39 -11.81 1.76 -19.81
N LEU A 40 -11.02 0.73 -20.06
CA LEU A 40 -10.56 0.39 -21.41
C LEU A 40 -11.69 -0.01 -22.34
N LEU A 41 -12.66 -0.81 -21.86
CA LEU A 41 -13.84 -1.19 -22.62
C LEU A 41 -14.69 0.03 -23.00
N LYS A 42 -14.88 0.98 -22.07
CA LYS A 42 -15.56 2.28 -22.34
C LYS A 42 -14.82 3.15 -23.36
N MET A 43 -13.53 2.90 -23.59
CA MET A 43 -12.75 3.57 -24.65
C MET A 43 -12.86 2.86 -26.01
N GLY A 44 -13.64 1.78 -26.11
CA GLY A 44 -13.87 1.03 -27.35
C GLY A 44 -12.77 0.02 -27.67
N LEU A 45 -12.16 -0.58 -26.66
CA LEU A 45 -11.12 -1.62 -26.79
C LEU A 45 -11.67 -3.05 -26.60
N SER A 46 -12.98 -3.25 -26.77
CA SER A 46 -13.64 -4.56 -26.55
C SER A 46 -13.13 -5.72 -27.43
N GLY A 47 -12.50 -5.42 -28.57
CA GLY A 47 -11.90 -6.44 -29.44
C GLY A 47 -10.45 -6.78 -29.10
N ARG A 48 -9.93 -6.31 -27.97
CA ARG A 48 -8.54 -6.56 -27.56
C ARG A 48 -8.44 -7.62 -26.48
N ASN A 49 -7.29 -8.32 -26.44
CA ASN A 49 -7.00 -9.28 -25.39
C ASN A 49 -6.65 -8.53 -24.08
N ILE A 50 -7.69 -8.27 -23.26
CA ILE A 50 -7.58 -7.57 -21.98
C ILE A 50 -7.90 -8.56 -20.88
N ILE A 51 -6.92 -8.91 -20.08
CA ILE A 51 -7.06 -9.79 -18.91
C ILE A 51 -6.85 -9.04 -17.61
N VAL A 52 -7.54 -9.51 -16.56
CA VAL A 52 -7.49 -8.95 -15.20
C VAL A 52 -6.92 -10.01 -14.25
N PRO A 53 -5.60 -10.19 -14.20
CA PRO A 53 -5.03 -11.16 -13.27
C PRO A 53 -5.15 -10.67 -11.83
N ALA A 54 -4.24 -9.82 -11.41
CA ALA A 54 -4.18 -9.04 -10.17
C ALA A 54 -2.99 -8.09 -10.25
N ASP A 55 -2.82 -7.23 -9.25
CA ASP A 55 -1.62 -6.37 -9.14
C ASP A 55 -0.37 -7.26 -9.06
N SER A 56 0.59 -7.03 -9.96
CA SER A 56 1.82 -7.82 -10.06
C SER A 56 2.66 -7.82 -8.79
N VAL A 57 2.52 -6.80 -7.96
CA VAL A 57 3.21 -6.70 -6.66
C VAL A 57 2.85 -7.86 -5.72
N LEU A 58 1.64 -8.43 -5.87
CA LEU A 58 1.21 -9.58 -5.09
C LEU A 58 1.96 -10.88 -5.42
N ALA A 59 2.62 -10.95 -6.58
CA ALA A 59 3.47 -12.08 -6.97
C ALA A 59 4.88 -12.03 -6.36
N LEU A 60 5.26 -10.90 -5.72
CA LEU A 60 6.57 -10.78 -5.11
C LEU A 60 6.78 -11.85 -4.02
N PRO A 61 7.99 -12.39 -3.91
CA PRO A 61 8.33 -13.29 -2.81
C PRO A 61 8.37 -12.54 -1.47
N VAL A 62 8.20 -13.29 -0.38
CA VAL A 62 8.47 -12.78 0.96
C VAL A 62 9.96 -12.41 1.02
N ALA A 63 10.25 -11.16 1.39
CA ALA A 63 11.63 -10.68 1.49
C ALA A 63 12.32 -11.16 2.77
N ASP A 64 13.64 -11.26 2.71
CA ASP A 64 14.44 -11.49 3.90
C ASP A 64 14.35 -10.28 4.84
N LYS A 65 13.98 -10.53 6.09
CA LYS A 65 13.80 -9.48 7.10
C LYS A 65 15.13 -8.84 7.56
N THR A 66 16.26 -9.49 7.33
CA THR A 66 17.57 -9.02 7.80
C THR A 66 17.99 -7.69 7.17
N ILE A 67 17.59 -7.44 5.92
CA ILE A 67 17.84 -6.15 5.24
C ILE A 67 17.14 -5.03 6.00
N GLY A 68 15.84 -5.19 6.27
CA GLY A 68 15.03 -4.22 7.02
C GLY A 68 15.53 -4.03 8.44
N GLN A 69 15.96 -5.11 9.12
CA GLN A 69 16.55 -5.02 10.46
C GLN A 69 17.79 -4.12 10.49
N LYS A 70 18.67 -4.25 9.50
CA LYS A 70 19.86 -3.40 9.38
C LYS A 70 19.49 -1.94 9.16
N ILE A 71 18.49 -1.67 8.32
CA ILE A 71 18.02 -0.30 8.07
C ILE A 71 17.43 0.30 9.36
N LEU A 72 16.61 -0.45 10.08
CA LEU A 72 16.02 -0.02 11.35
C LEU A 72 17.10 0.26 12.40
N GLN A 73 18.06 -0.64 12.58
CA GLN A 73 19.18 -0.46 13.50
C GLN A 73 20.03 0.75 13.17
N ASN A 74 20.34 0.98 11.89
CA ASN A 74 21.09 2.16 11.44
C ASN A 74 20.33 3.47 11.72
N ALA A 75 19.01 3.43 11.76
CA ALA A 75 18.16 4.55 12.15
C ALA A 75 17.97 4.68 13.68
N GLY A 76 18.65 3.86 14.48
CA GLY A 76 18.58 3.88 15.95
C GLY A 76 17.33 3.20 16.52
N ILE A 77 16.64 2.36 15.74
CA ILE A 77 15.42 1.64 16.14
C ILE A 77 15.83 0.29 16.76
N ASP A 78 15.32 0.00 17.94
CA ASP A 78 15.57 -1.29 18.59
C ASP A 78 14.68 -2.37 17.99
N ILE A 79 15.27 -3.31 17.28
CA ILE A 79 14.57 -4.41 16.60
C ILE A 79 13.91 -5.42 17.55
N ASN A 80 14.27 -5.40 18.85
CA ASN A 80 13.67 -6.26 19.88
C ASN A 80 12.38 -5.67 20.47
N ARG A 81 12.11 -4.38 20.23
CA ARG A 81 10.89 -3.71 20.64
C ARG A 81 9.88 -3.68 19.50
N PRO A 82 8.56 -3.74 19.79
CA PRO A 82 7.56 -3.76 18.76
C PRO A 82 7.47 -2.41 18.02
N VAL A 83 7.37 -2.48 16.69
CA VAL A 83 7.31 -1.33 15.78
C VAL A 83 5.92 -1.19 15.18
N LEU A 84 5.37 0.03 15.23
CA LEU A 84 4.19 0.46 14.46
C LEU A 84 4.66 1.26 13.24
N GLY A 85 4.48 0.70 12.06
CA GLY A 85 4.76 1.39 10.79
C GLY A 85 3.62 2.32 10.39
N ILE A 86 3.95 3.51 9.89
CA ILE A 86 3.00 4.51 9.42
C ILE A 86 3.37 4.92 8.00
N SER A 87 2.46 4.72 7.04
CA SER A 87 2.65 5.15 5.66
C SER A 87 1.51 6.08 5.23
N VAL A 88 1.80 7.38 5.19
CA VAL A 88 0.87 8.43 4.75
C VAL A 88 1.24 8.96 3.37
N ARG A 89 0.28 9.61 2.72
CA ARG A 89 0.44 10.18 1.38
C ARG A 89 -0.17 11.59 1.31
N PRO A 90 0.22 12.41 0.33
CA PRO A 90 -0.46 13.68 0.05
C PRO A 90 -1.95 13.46 -0.25
N TRP A 91 -2.79 14.30 0.34
CA TRP A 91 -4.23 14.34 0.11
C TRP A 91 -4.73 15.79 0.14
N ALA A 92 -5.86 16.10 -0.53
CA ALA A 92 -6.45 17.43 -0.46
C ALA A 92 -6.87 17.73 0.99
N ASN A 93 -6.49 18.90 1.53
CA ASN A 93 -6.75 19.31 2.92
C ASN A 93 -6.16 18.36 3.99
N ASP A 94 -5.04 17.72 3.69
CA ASP A 94 -4.40 16.66 4.46
C ASP A 94 -3.92 17.09 5.86
N ILE A 95 -3.68 18.39 6.09
CA ILE A 95 -3.15 18.89 7.35
C ILE A 95 -4.02 18.50 8.56
N ASN A 96 -5.35 18.51 8.42
CA ASN A 96 -6.25 18.11 9.49
C ASN A 96 -6.20 16.61 9.74
N CYS A 97 -6.17 15.80 8.69
CA CYS A 97 -5.98 14.36 8.79
C CYS A 97 -4.66 14.03 9.49
N PHE A 98 -3.56 14.70 9.12
CA PHE A 98 -2.25 14.48 9.75
C PHE A 98 -2.20 14.90 11.22
N LYS A 99 -2.89 15.98 11.60
CA LYS A 99 -3.06 16.36 13.01
C LYS A 99 -3.81 15.28 13.80
N VAL A 100 -4.88 14.73 13.23
CA VAL A 100 -5.67 13.66 13.86
C VAL A 100 -4.81 12.40 14.00
N ILE A 101 -4.08 12.01 12.97
CA ILE A 101 -3.16 10.86 13.02
C ILE A 101 -2.12 11.06 14.12
N ALA A 102 -1.42 12.20 14.13
CA ALA A 102 -0.40 12.48 15.14
C ALA A 102 -0.97 12.50 16.57
N ALA A 103 -2.15 13.10 16.78
CA ALA A 103 -2.79 13.12 18.08
C ALA A 103 -3.20 11.72 18.55
N ALA A 104 -3.66 10.86 17.63
CA ALA A 104 -3.97 9.47 17.93
C ALA A 104 -2.69 8.66 18.26
N LEU A 105 -1.60 8.86 17.53
CA LEU A 105 -0.32 8.22 17.79
C LEU A 105 0.27 8.63 19.14
N LYS A 106 0.18 9.92 19.54
CA LYS A 106 0.59 10.38 20.89
C LYS A 106 -0.16 9.64 21.99
N GLN A 107 -1.48 9.61 21.89
CA GLN A 107 -2.30 8.94 22.88
C GLN A 107 -2.05 7.42 22.90
N PHE A 108 -1.93 6.78 21.74
CA PHE A 108 -1.59 5.37 21.64
C PHE A 108 -0.25 5.07 22.32
N LYS A 109 0.77 5.89 22.04
CA LYS A 109 2.13 5.72 22.58
C LYS A 109 2.20 5.93 24.08
N SER A 110 1.40 6.85 24.65
CA SER A 110 1.37 7.05 26.13
C SER A 110 0.87 5.83 26.91
N GLU A 111 0.21 4.89 26.24
CA GLU A 111 -0.39 3.71 26.85
C GLU A 111 0.30 2.39 26.42
N HIS A 112 1.19 2.45 25.40
CA HIS A 112 1.82 1.26 24.84
C HIS A 112 3.32 1.50 24.60
N ASP A 113 4.13 0.52 24.99
CA ASP A 113 5.54 0.49 24.60
C ASP A 113 5.64 0.12 23.10
N ALA A 114 5.75 1.14 22.28
CA ALA A 114 5.85 1.01 20.83
C ALA A 114 6.83 2.03 20.26
N GLN A 115 7.62 1.60 19.29
CA GLN A 115 8.37 2.50 18.43
C GLN A 115 7.51 2.81 17.20
N ILE A 116 7.45 4.06 16.78
CA ILE A 116 6.67 4.49 15.62
C ILE A 116 7.62 4.86 14.50
N VAL A 117 7.42 4.27 13.31
CA VAL A 117 8.24 4.50 12.12
C VAL A 117 7.38 5.11 11.03
N LEU A 118 7.68 6.36 10.66
CA LEU A 118 7.09 7.02 9.50
C LEU A 118 7.88 6.63 8.25
N LEU A 119 7.18 6.00 7.28
CA LEU A 119 7.78 5.41 6.09
C LEU A 119 7.18 6.02 4.81
N PRO A 120 7.90 6.92 4.09
CA PRO A 120 7.46 7.45 2.80
C PRO A 120 7.62 6.37 1.72
N LEU A 121 6.53 5.78 1.26
CA LEU A 121 6.59 4.70 0.27
C LEU A 121 6.92 5.21 -1.13
N GLN A 122 6.32 6.32 -1.54
CA GLN A 122 6.61 6.95 -2.83
C GLN A 122 7.57 8.14 -2.63
N TYR A 123 8.85 7.87 -2.84
CA TYR A 123 9.88 8.90 -2.76
C TYR A 123 9.96 9.72 -4.05
N PRO A 124 10.08 11.06 -4.01
CA PRO A 124 10.04 11.93 -2.83
C PRO A 124 8.63 12.42 -2.47
N ALA A 125 7.58 11.95 -3.15
CA ALA A 125 6.23 12.51 -3.04
C ALA A 125 5.65 12.46 -1.61
N ASP A 126 5.93 11.38 -0.86
CA ASP A 126 5.39 11.19 0.48
C ASP A 126 6.20 11.87 1.58
N LEU A 127 7.41 12.37 1.28
CA LEU A 127 8.28 13.01 2.28
C LEU A 127 7.57 14.14 3.01
N LYS A 128 6.87 15.02 2.28
CA LYS A 128 6.16 16.17 2.87
C LYS A 128 5.06 15.72 3.84
N SER A 129 4.32 14.66 3.50
CA SER A 129 3.24 14.13 4.32
C SER A 129 3.78 13.48 5.59
N CYS A 130 4.82 12.65 5.48
CA CYS A 130 5.50 12.06 6.63
C CYS A 130 6.14 13.13 7.52
N ALA A 131 6.83 14.13 6.94
CA ALA A 131 7.41 15.25 7.68
C ALA A 131 6.33 16.08 8.41
N ALA A 132 5.16 16.28 7.80
CA ALA A 132 4.04 16.96 8.44
C ALA A 132 3.54 16.20 9.67
N VAL A 133 3.32 14.89 9.57
CA VAL A 133 2.96 14.07 10.75
C VAL A 133 4.07 14.12 11.80
N ASN A 134 5.32 13.97 11.39
CA ASN A 134 6.48 14.01 12.29
C ASN A 134 6.58 15.34 13.04
N SER A 135 6.27 16.46 12.39
CA SER A 135 6.33 17.79 13.01
C SER A 135 5.37 17.95 14.20
N PHE A 136 4.24 17.23 14.18
CA PHE A 136 3.30 17.19 15.32
C PHE A 136 3.73 16.22 16.41
N LEU A 137 4.72 15.36 16.16
CA LEU A 137 5.23 14.32 17.06
C LEU A 137 6.64 14.64 17.62
N LYS A 138 7.24 15.76 17.27
CA LYS A 138 8.65 16.11 17.55
C LYS A 138 9.08 16.02 19.01
N ASP A 139 8.13 16.17 19.96
CA ASP A 139 8.41 16.11 21.40
C ASP A 139 8.25 14.69 21.97
N GLU A 140 7.85 13.72 21.15
CA GLU A 140 7.65 12.34 21.54
C GLU A 140 8.92 11.53 21.32
N LYS A 141 9.26 10.65 22.27
CA LYS A 141 10.37 9.70 22.14
C LYS A 141 9.98 8.52 21.24
N ASP A 142 10.97 7.81 20.71
CA ASP A 142 10.78 6.61 19.87
C ASP A 142 9.89 6.84 18.64
N ILE A 143 9.97 8.02 18.06
CA ILE A 143 9.39 8.38 16.77
C ILE A 143 10.52 8.52 15.78
N TYR A 144 10.46 7.77 14.69
CA TYR A 144 11.49 7.72 13.68
C TYR A 144 10.91 8.07 12.31
N PHE A 145 11.62 8.87 11.56
CA PHE A 145 11.26 9.21 10.20
C PHE A 145 12.34 8.71 9.25
N LEU A 146 12.02 7.69 8.47
CA LEU A 146 12.92 7.14 7.46
C LEU A 146 12.78 7.97 6.18
N ASP A 147 13.62 8.97 5.99
CA ASP A 147 13.52 9.96 4.90
C ASP A 147 14.32 9.59 3.64
N SER A 148 14.83 8.38 3.57
CA SER A 148 15.62 7.87 2.44
C SER A 148 14.74 7.18 1.38
N ALA A 149 15.27 7.07 0.17
CA ALA A 149 14.69 6.24 -0.88
C ALA A 149 15.08 4.77 -0.66
N TYR A 150 14.09 3.90 -0.69
CA TYR A 150 14.28 2.45 -0.59
C TYR A 150 13.77 1.78 -1.85
N ASN A 151 14.39 0.68 -2.25
CA ASN A 151 13.87 -0.18 -3.31
C ASN A 151 12.75 -1.10 -2.80
N THR A 152 12.12 -1.86 -3.70
CA THR A 152 10.98 -2.71 -3.36
C THR A 152 11.32 -3.80 -2.34
N GLU A 153 12.50 -4.42 -2.44
CA GLU A 153 12.95 -5.46 -1.51
C GLU A 153 13.20 -4.88 -0.11
N GLU A 154 13.83 -3.72 -0.05
CA GLU A 154 14.05 -2.99 1.20
C GLU A 154 12.74 -2.60 1.88
N PHE A 155 11.74 -2.11 1.12
CA PHE A 155 10.41 -1.82 1.66
C PHE A 155 9.71 -3.05 2.21
N LEU A 156 9.71 -4.16 1.47
CA LEU A 156 9.14 -5.42 1.94
C LEU A 156 9.84 -5.88 3.22
N SER A 157 11.17 -5.85 3.22
CA SER A 157 11.97 -6.24 4.37
C SER A 157 11.71 -5.35 5.59
N LEU A 158 11.67 -4.02 5.42
CA LEU A 158 11.33 -3.06 6.47
C LEU A 158 9.96 -3.36 7.07
N ILE A 159 8.93 -3.42 6.23
CA ILE A 159 7.56 -3.66 6.66
C ILE A 159 7.45 -5.02 7.35
N GLY A 160 8.17 -6.04 6.87
CA GLY A 160 8.20 -7.37 7.47
C GLY A 160 8.66 -7.42 8.93
N ASN A 161 9.31 -6.36 9.42
CA ASN A 161 9.75 -6.24 10.81
C ASN A 161 8.75 -5.46 11.69
N PHE A 162 7.66 -4.97 11.13
CA PHE A 162 6.65 -4.26 11.92
C PHE A 162 5.68 -5.23 12.59
N LYS A 163 5.27 -4.89 13.81
CA LYS A 163 4.19 -5.60 14.50
C LYS A 163 2.83 -5.28 13.89
N LEU A 164 2.67 -4.04 13.42
CA LEU A 164 1.43 -3.53 12.83
C LEU A 164 1.77 -2.42 11.83
N LEU A 165 1.05 -2.34 10.71
CA LEU A 165 1.14 -1.22 9.77
C LEU A 165 -0.18 -0.44 9.74
N LEU A 166 -0.12 0.88 9.86
CA LEU A 166 -1.20 1.81 9.52
C LEU A 166 -0.84 2.51 8.21
N GLY A 167 -1.60 2.26 7.15
CA GLY A 167 -1.30 2.77 5.81
C GLY A 167 -2.44 3.54 5.16
N MET A 168 -2.09 4.64 4.47
CA MET A 168 -2.92 5.25 3.45
C MET A 168 -2.57 4.71 2.06
N ARG A 169 -1.27 4.42 1.79
CA ARG A 169 -0.81 3.90 0.50
C ARG A 169 -1.24 2.45 0.30
N LEU A 170 -1.97 2.19 -0.80
CA LEU A 170 -2.38 0.83 -1.15
C LEU A 170 -1.20 -0.15 -1.18
N HIS A 171 -0.08 0.23 -1.83
CA HIS A 171 1.08 -0.66 -1.91
C HIS A 171 1.78 -0.89 -0.56
N ALA A 172 1.70 0.03 0.41
CA ALA A 172 2.17 -0.26 1.77
C ALA A 172 1.35 -1.37 2.43
N LEU A 173 0.02 -1.34 2.23
CA LEU A 173 -0.90 -2.38 2.70
C LEU A 173 -0.67 -3.71 1.97
N VAL A 174 -0.40 -3.66 0.65
CA VAL A 174 -0.04 -4.84 -0.15
C VAL A 174 1.25 -5.47 0.37
N PHE A 175 2.29 -4.68 0.61
CA PHE A 175 3.56 -5.16 1.17
C PHE A 175 3.37 -5.77 2.56
N ALA A 176 2.55 -5.14 3.42
CA ALA A 176 2.22 -5.71 4.72
C ALA A 176 1.54 -7.08 4.57
N ALA A 177 0.57 -7.21 3.66
CA ALA A 177 -0.11 -8.48 3.42
C ALA A 177 0.84 -9.56 2.86
N VAL A 178 1.73 -9.21 1.90
CA VAL A 178 2.76 -10.12 1.37
C VAL A 178 3.69 -10.60 2.48
N MET A 179 4.10 -9.70 3.38
CA MET A 179 4.97 -10.01 4.52
C MET A 179 4.22 -10.58 5.73
N LYS A 180 2.90 -10.81 5.61
CA LYS A 180 2.02 -11.32 6.68
C LYS A 180 1.99 -10.44 7.93
N VAL A 181 2.17 -9.14 7.75
CA VAL A 181 2.09 -8.13 8.80
C VAL A 181 0.64 -7.66 8.93
N PRO A 182 0.06 -7.63 10.14
CA PRO A 182 -1.24 -7.06 10.41
C PRO A 182 -1.35 -5.64 9.88
N LEU A 183 -2.48 -5.29 9.26
CA LEU A 183 -2.63 -4.02 8.57
C LEU A 183 -3.93 -3.29 8.93
N LEU A 184 -3.79 -2.00 9.11
CA LEU A 184 -4.87 -1.03 9.26
C LEU A 184 -4.80 -0.03 8.12
N ALA A 185 -5.95 0.42 7.62
CA ALA A 185 -5.98 1.43 6.58
C ALA A 185 -6.81 2.65 6.95
N ILE A 186 -6.26 3.83 6.59
CA ILE A 186 -7.05 5.05 6.45
C ILE A 186 -7.41 5.15 4.97
N SER A 187 -8.68 4.95 4.66
CA SER A 187 -9.14 4.86 3.27
C SER A 187 -9.32 6.22 2.62
N TYR A 188 -9.02 6.30 1.34
CA TYR A 188 -9.28 7.45 0.47
C TYR A 188 -9.89 7.02 -0.88
N ASP A 189 -10.03 5.72 -1.12
CA ASP A 189 -10.47 5.17 -2.40
C ASP A 189 -11.09 3.78 -2.15
N PRO A 190 -12.21 3.44 -2.80
CA PRO A 190 -12.85 2.12 -2.69
C PRO A 190 -11.90 0.94 -2.97
N LYS A 191 -10.83 1.13 -3.75
CA LYS A 191 -9.81 0.10 -3.99
C LYS A 191 -9.03 -0.26 -2.73
N VAL A 192 -8.80 0.71 -1.86
CA VAL A 192 -8.17 0.46 -0.54
C VAL A 192 -9.10 -0.40 0.31
N ASP A 193 -10.39 -0.05 0.37
CA ASP A 193 -11.40 -0.79 1.12
C ASP A 193 -11.50 -2.24 0.65
N ALA A 194 -11.62 -2.43 -0.67
CA ALA A 194 -11.72 -3.75 -1.28
C ALA A 194 -10.49 -4.62 -0.97
N PHE A 195 -9.28 -4.04 -1.07
CA PHE A 195 -8.06 -4.76 -0.75
C PHE A 195 -7.98 -5.13 0.74
N VAL A 196 -8.23 -4.17 1.63
CA VAL A 196 -8.16 -4.38 3.09
C VAL A 196 -9.12 -5.49 3.54
N ASN A 197 -10.36 -5.46 3.04
CA ASN A 197 -11.35 -6.50 3.31
C ASN A 197 -10.91 -7.87 2.78
N THR A 198 -10.28 -7.92 1.61
CA THR A 198 -9.76 -9.17 1.04
C THR A 198 -8.57 -9.69 1.83
N ALA A 199 -7.66 -8.83 2.23
CA ALA A 199 -6.46 -9.18 2.99
C ALA A 199 -6.74 -9.52 4.47
N GLY A 200 -7.94 -9.23 4.99
CA GLY A 200 -8.29 -9.42 6.40
C GLY A 200 -7.77 -8.33 7.32
N GLY A 201 -7.48 -7.16 6.76
CA GLY A 201 -7.12 -5.96 7.53
C GLY A 201 -8.35 -5.26 8.13
N VAL A 202 -8.12 -4.11 8.75
CA VAL A 202 -9.17 -3.29 9.36
C VAL A 202 -9.13 -1.87 8.80
N LEU A 203 -10.31 -1.34 8.44
CA LEU A 203 -10.47 0.07 8.08
C LEU A 203 -10.53 0.92 9.37
N ALA A 204 -9.56 1.82 9.51
CA ALA A 204 -9.46 2.71 10.69
C ALA A 204 -10.29 3.99 10.51
N GLY A 205 -10.74 4.29 9.30
CA GLY A 205 -11.56 5.45 8.94
C GLY A 205 -11.28 5.91 7.52
N SER A 206 -11.95 6.98 7.10
CA SER A 206 -11.71 7.67 5.84
C SER A 206 -10.87 8.93 6.07
N VAL A 207 -10.05 9.32 5.10
CA VAL A 207 -9.26 10.57 5.16
C VAL A 207 -10.12 11.82 5.36
N ASP A 208 -11.38 11.78 4.89
CA ASP A 208 -12.28 12.93 4.89
C ASP A 208 -12.98 13.14 6.24
N ASP A 209 -13.12 12.08 7.06
CA ASP A 209 -13.92 12.13 8.30
C ASP A 209 -13.25 11.43 9.51
N ILE A 210 -11.97 11.10 9.40
CA ILE A 210 -11.25 10.39 10.46
C ILE A 210 -11.27 11.15 11.78
N LYS A 211 -11.61 10.43 12.87
CA LYS A 211 -11.66 10.98 14.23
C LYS A 211 -10.57 10.36 15.10
N LYS A 212 -9.97 11.19 15.95
CA LYS A 212 -8.89 10.79 16.85
C LYS A 212 -9.30 9.58 17.71
N GLU A 213 -10.45 9.65 18.38
CA GLU A 213 -10.93 8.63 19.29
C GLU A 213 -11.15 7.28 18.58
N GLN A 214 -11.72 7.32 17.37
CA GLN A 214 -11.90 6.14 16.53
C GLN A 214 -10.54 5.52 16.18
N LEU A 215 -9.59 6.31 15.71
CA LEU A 215 -8.26 5.83 15.31
C LEU A 215 -7.51 5.25 16.52
N VAL A 216 -7.56 5.89 17.68
CA VAL A 216 -6.97 5.38 18.92
C VAL A 216 -7.54 4.02 19.28
N ASN A 217 -8.87 3.88 19.26
CA ASN A 217 -9.54 2.62 19.62
C ASN A 217 -9.16 1.49 18.65
N VAL A 218 -9.12 1.77 17.36
CA VAL A 218 -8.73 0.78 16.34
C VAL A 218 -7.25 0.38 16.50
N LEU A 219 -6.35 1.35 16.72
CA LEU A 219 -4.94 1.08 16.99
C LEU A 219 -4.75 0.18 18.21
N LYS A 220 -5.37 0.52 19.34
CA LYS A 220 -5.30 -0.27 20.59
C LYS A 220 -5.84 -1.68 20.40
N ALA A 221 -7.01 -1.81 19.79
CA ALA A 221 -7.62 -3.11 19.54
C ALA A 221 -6.71 -4.00 18.68
N ALA A 222 -6.18 -3.44 17.58
CA ALA A 222 -5.29 -4.16 16.66
C ALA A 222 -3.90 -4.43 17.28
N TRP A 223 -3.41 -3.58 18.17
CA TRP A 223 -2.14 -3.81 18.84
C TRP A 223 -2.21 -4.95 19.86
N CYS A 224 -3.32 -5.04 20.61
CA CYS A 224 -3.55 -6.10 21.58
C CYS A 224 -3.99 -7.42 20.93
N LYS A 225 -4.85 -7.33 19.90
CA LYS A 225 -5.33 -8.47 19.12
C LYS A 225 -5.20 -8.16 17.63
N PRO A 226 -4.02 -8.42 17.05
CA PRO A 226 -3.76 -8.09 15.66
C PRO A 226 -4.74 -8.78 14.69
N PRO A 227 -5.23 -8.08 13.65
CA PRO A 227 -5.99 -8.71 12.58
C PRO A 227 -5.14 -9.75 11.86
N VAL A 228 -5.77 -10.82 11.44
CA VAL A 228 -5.08 -11.94 10.79
C VAL A 228 -5.15 -11.77 9.28
N VAL A 229 -4.00 -11.71 8.63
CA VAL A 229 -3.93 -11.71 7.17
C VAL A 229 -4.52 -13.02 6.62
N GLN A 230 -5.45 -12.90 5.68
CA GLN A 230 -6.18 -14.02 5.09
C GLN A 230 -5.31 -14.79 4.08
N ASN A 231 -4.51 -15.74 4.58
CA ASN A 231 -3.52 -16.45 3.77
C ASN A 231 -4.09 -17.07 2.50
N GLU A 232 -5.23 -17.76 2.58
CA GLU A 232 -5.86 -18.41 1.41
C GLU A 232 -6.24 -17.38 0.34
N ARG A 233 -6.85 -16.27 0.73
CA ARG A 233 -7.23 -15.20 -0.21
C ARG A 233 -5.98 -14.54 -0.82
N MET A 234 -4.94 -14.35 -0.02
CA MET A 234 -3.68 -13.80 -0.49
C MET A 234 -2.97 -14.74 -1.48
N GLU A 235 -2.98 -16.06 -1.24
CA GLU A 235 -2.44 -17.04 -2.20
C GLU A 235 -3.26 -17.09 -3.51
N GLN A 236 -4.58 -16.96 -3.44
CA GLN A 236 -5.41 -16.83 -4.65
C GLN A 236 -5.05 -15.57 -5.45
N LEU A 237 -4.86 -14.42 -4.78
CA LEU A 237 -4.43 -13.18 -5.43
C LEU A 237 -3.01 -13.31 -6.00
N ARG A 238 -2.11 -13.96 -5.28
CA ARG A 238 -0.74 -14.24 -5.74
C ARG A 238 -0.73 -15.10 -7.00
N SER A 239 -1.49 -16.20 -7.00
CA SER A 239 -1.63 -17.07 -8.18
C SER A 239 -2.18 -16.29 -9.38
N LYS A 240 -3.20 -15.45 -9.16
CA LYS A 240 -3.69 -14.54 -10.21
C LYS A 240 -2.62 -13.56 -10.68
N ALA A 241 -1.84 -12.98 -9.78
CA ALA A 241 -0.77 -12.04 -10.15
C ALA A 241 0.33 -12.72 -10.97
N GLN A 242 0.63 -14.00 -10.73
CA GLN A 242 1.58 -14.80 -11.51
C GLN A 242 1.16 -14.98 -12.97
N LEU A 243 -0.15 -14.97 -13.27
CA LEU A 243 -0.65 -15.00 -14.64
C LEU A 243 -0.11 -13.85 -15.50
N ASN A 244 0.24 -12.70 -14.91
CA ASN A 244 0.90 -11.63 -15.64
C ASN A 244 2.21 -12.09 -16.28
N LEU A 245 3.03 -12.83 -15.52
CA LEU A 245 4.31 -13.37 -16.01
C LEU A 245 4.09 -14.50 -17.02
N GLU A 246 3.19 -15.43 -16.72
CA GLU A 246 2.89 -16.57 -17.60
C GLU A 246 2.44 -16.09 -18.98
N ARG A 247 1.50 -15.13 -19.03
CA ARG A 247 1.03 -14.53 -20.29
C ARG A 247 2.11 -13.73 -21.01
N THR A 248 3.00 -13.06 -20.27
CA THR A 248 4.14 -12.38 -20.86
C THR A 248 5.06 -13.36 -21.59
N PHE A 249 5.38 -14.48 -20.94
CA PHE A 249 6.25 -15.50 -21.54
C PHE A 249 5.57 -16.23 -22.70
N ALA A 250 4.26 -16.50 -22.60
CA ALA A 250 3.49 -17.07 -23.70
C ALA A 250 3.53 -16.17 -24.95
N LEU A 251 3.30 -14.87 -24.76
CA LEU A 251 3.41 -13.89 -25.86
C LEU A 251 4.81 -13.85 -26.47
N LEU A 252 5.87 -13.88 -25.65
CA LEU A 252 7.26 -13.85 -26.13
C LEU A 252 7.63 -15.12 -26.92
N ARG A 253 6.99 -16.26 -26.60
CA ARG A 253 7.18 -17.52 -27.34
C ARG A 253 6.29 -17.66 -28.57
N GLY A 254 5.41 -16.69 -28.82
CA GLY A 254 4.44 -16.73 -29.92
C GLY A 254 3.32 -17.75 -29.72
N GLU A 255 2.98 -18.05 -28.49
CA GLU A 255 1.92 -19.00 -28.08
C GLU A 255 0.56 -18.30 -27.90
N GLU A 256 0.50 -16.96 -28.03
CA GLU A 256 -0.71 -16.11 -27.94
C GLU A 256 -0.93 -15.28 -29.22
#